data_0f496db271ff8099ea781f5483b217f9
#
_entry.id   0f496db271ff8099ea781f5483b217f9
#
_cell.length_a   1.000
_cell.length_b   1.000
_cell.length_c   1.000
_cell.angle_alpha   90.00
_cell.angle_beta   90.00
_cell.angle_gamma   90.00
#
_symmetry.space_group_name_H-M   'P 1'
#
loop_
_entity.id
_entity.type
_entity.pdbx_description
1 polymer ?
#
loop_
_entity_poly.entity_id
_entity_poly.type
_entity_poly.pdbx_seq_one_letter_code
_entity_poly.pdbx_strand_id
1 'polypeptide(L)'
;MTQAIINVEQSTYWNEQSGPKWVKNEDALNERLSTLTIELFSRAKIKASDKVLDIGCGGGDTTFNVSKLLVDGGHVVGADISHTLLNHAKSKYSNIGAMKFMHCDAQNYPFDENYFDKVISRFGVMFFENPYKAFKNILGSIQPNGSLNFVCWTNLKENEFLTEGMDVITKYTQKVLPKVTKDPGPFAFSDREYVNEVLQSAGFKKINIDKVYTSISTKDTAEQDAEILM
;
A
#
# COMPACT_ATOMS: atom_id res chain seq x y z
N MET A 1 23.50 10.04 1.08
CA MET A 1 22.75 11.12 1.77
C MET A 1 21.34 10.63 2.00
N THR A 2 20.87 10.64 3.24
CA THR A 2 19.46 10.32 3.55
C THR A 2 18.61 11.47 3.04
N GLN A 3 17.68 11.19 2.13
CA GLN A 3 16.75 12.20 1.65
C GLN A 3 15.77 12.61 2.75
N ALA A 4 15.40 13.88 2.80
CA ALA A 4 14.43 14.38 3.76
C ALA A 4 13.04 13.81 3.47
N ILE A 5 12.37 13.32 4.50
CA ILE A 5 10.95 13.01 4.50
C ILE A 5 10.18 14.33 4.42
N ILE A 6 9.38 14.51 3.38
CA ILE A 6 8.53 15.70 3.21
C ILE A 6 7.08 15.44 3.63
N ASN A 7 6.61 14.21 3.54
CA ASN A 7 5.30 13.79 4.01
C ASN A 7 5.33 13.52 5.54
N VAL A 8 5.58 14.58 6.31
CA VAL A 8 5.90 14.50 7.74
C VAL A 8 4.72 13.99 8.56
N GLU A 9 3.50 14.45 8.26
CA GLU A 9 2.29 14.04 8.99
C GLU A 9 2.07 12.53 8.87
N GLN A 10 2.19 11.98 7.66
CA GLN A 10 2.06 10.54 7.45
C GLN A 10 3.22 9.76 8.06
N SER A 11 4.43 10.30 8.02
CA SER A 11 5.56 9.69 8.73
C SER A 11 5.28 9.56 10.23
N THR A 12 4.80 10.62 10.86
CA THR A 12 4.42 10.60 12.29
C THR A 12 3.29 9.61 12.55
N TYR A 13 2.23 9.67 11.75
CA TYR A 13 1.08 8.79 11.89
C TYR A 13 1.45 7.30 11.82
N TRP A 14 2.25 6.92 10.82
CA TRP A 14 2.67 5.53 10.63
C TRP A 14 3.79 5.06 11.57
N ASN A 15 4.54 5.99 12.17
CA ASN A 15 5.53 5.63 13.18
C ASN A 15 4.95 5.50 14.59
N GLU A 16 4.03 6.40 14.97
CA GLU A 16 3.64 6.57 16.37
C GLU A 16 2.21 6.09 16.67
N GLN A 17 1.31 6.10 15.67
CA GLN A 17 -0.11 5.80 15.89
C GLN A 17 -0.54 4.47 15.25
N SER A 18 -0.56 4.41 13.92
CA SER A 18 -1.07 3.25 13.19
C SER A 18 -0.05 2.14 12.98
N GLY A 19 1.23 2.47 12.84
CA GLY A 19 2.27 1.46 12.64
C GLY A 19 2.36 0.45 13.77
N PRO A 20 2.41 0.86 15.05
CA PRO A 20 2.41 -0.08 16.17
C PRO A 20 1.16 -0.97 16.22
N LYS A 21 -0.02 -0.43 15.91
CA LYS A 21 -1.27 -1.21 15.82
C LYS A 21 -1.21 -2.22 14.67
N TRP A 22 -0.68 -1.80 13.52
CA TRP A 22 -0.49 -2.69 12.37
C TRP A 22 0.44 -3.85 12.71
N VAL A 23 1.59 -3.59 13.33
CA VAL A 23 2.55 -4.64 13.76
C VAL A 23 1.88 -5.62 14.71
N LYS A 24 1.10 -5.13 15.69
CA LYS A 24 0.38 -5.98 16.65
C LYS A 24 -0.59 -6.94 15.98
N ASN A 25 -1.25 -6.50 14.90
CA ASN A 25 -2.35 -7.21 14.24
C ASN A 25 -1.98 -7.73 12.84
N GLU A 26 -0.69 -7.75 12.49
CA GLU A 26 -0.23 -7.94 11.11
C GLU A 26 -0.75 -9.24 10.48
N ASP A 27 -0.69 -10.36 11.20
CA ASP A 27 -1.08 -11.65 10.64
C ASP A 27 -2.59 -11.69 10.32
N ALA A 28 -3.43 -11.18 11.20
CA ALA A 28 -4.85 -11.06 10.97
C ALA A 28 -5.18 -10.10 9.81
N LEU A 29 -4.51 -8.95 9.73
CA LEU A 29 -4.66 -8.00 8.63
C LEU A 29 -4.23 -8.60 7.29
N ASN A 30 -3.10 -9.31 7.25
CA ASN A 30 -2.62 -9.96 6.03
C ASN A 30 -3.54 -11.10 5.59
N GLU A 31 -4.10 -11.89 6.51
CA GLU A 31 -5.10 -12.91 6.19
C GLU A 31 -6.34 -12.27 5.53
N ARG A 32 -6.88 -11.21 6.13
CA ARG A 32 -8.03 -10.45 5.59
C ARG A 32 -7.77 -9.87 4.20
N LEU A 33 -6.57 -9.38 3.96
CA LEU A 33 -6.18 -8.75 2.70
C LEU A 33 -5.62 -9.73 1.67
N SER A 34 -5.58 -11.03 1.97
CA SER A 34 -4.93 -12.05 1.14
C SER A 34 -5.52 -12.14 -0.27
N THR A 35 -6.85 -12.10 -0.40
CA THR A 35 -7.53 -12.12 -1.70
C THR A 35 -7.17 -10.92 -2.57
N LEU A 36 -7.03 -9.74 -1.97
CA LEU A 36 -6.60 -8.52 -2.66
C LEU A 36 -5.11 -8.57 -3.05
N THR A 37 -4.29 -9.25 -2.26
CA THR A 37 -2.88 -9.50 -2.61
C THR A 37 -2.78 -10.43 -3.83
N ILE A 38 -3.57 -11.49 -3.88
CA ILE A 38 -3.65 -12.41 -5.03
C ILE A 38 -4.09 -11.65 -6.29
N GLU A 39 -5.11 -10.80 -6.18
CA GLU A 39 -5.59 -9.99 -7.31
C GLU A 39 -4.51 -9.01 -7.80
N LEU A 40 -3.81 -8.33 -6.89
CA LEU A 40 -2.70 -7.44 -7.22
C LEU A 40 -1.61 -8.19 -8.01
N PHE A 41 -1.19 -9.36 -7.54
CA PHE A 41 -0.13 -10.13 -8.18
C PHE A 41 -0.56 -10.72 -9.53
N SER A 42 -1.81 -11.16 -9.66
CA SER A 42 -2.36 -11.67 -10.92
C SER A 42 -2.32 -10.62 -12.03
N ARG A 43 -2.55 -9.35 -11.68
CA ARG A 43 -2.50 -8.21 -12.61
C ARG A 43 -1.10 -7.71 -12.87
N ALA A 44 -0.25 -7.70 -11.86
CA ALA A 44 1.14 -7.27 -12.00
C ALA A 44 1.93 -8.20 -12.92
N LYS A 45 1.58 -9.49 -12.99
CA LYS A 45 2.23 -10.50 -13.84
C LYS A 45 3.74 -10.50 -13.66
N ILE A 46 4.18 -10.56 -12.40
CA ILE A 46 5.59 -10.53 -12.02
C ILE A 46 6.30 -11.76 -12.61
N LYS A 47 7.41 -11.53 -13.28
CA LYS A 47 8.28 -12.57 -13.85
C LYS A 47 9.45 -12.85 -12.90
N ALA A 48 10.02 -14.02 -13.00
CA ALA A 48 11.10 -14.47 -12.13
C ALA A 48 12.35 -13.56 -12.13
N SER A 49 12.63 -12.89 -13.25
CA SER A 49 13.78 -11.98 -13.41
C SER A 49 13.45 -10.51 -13.16
N ASP A 50 12.20 -10.16 -12.79
CA ASP A 50 11.79 -8.76 -12.64
C ASP A 50 12.48 -8.09 -11.45
N LYS A 51 12.77 -6.81 -11.63
CA LYS A 51 13.12 -5.87 -10.56
C LYS A 51 11.83 -5.20 -10.10
N VAL A 52 11.45 -5.42 -8.86
CA VAL A 52 10.16 -4.98 -8.33
C VAL A 52 10.36 -3.92 -7.26
N LEU A 53 9.54 -2.86 -7.28
CA LEU A 53 9.43 -1.89 -6.19
C LEU A 53 8.05 -2.04 -5.56
N ASP A 54 8.00 -2.25 -4.24
CA ASP A 54 6.79 -2.34 -3.43
C ASP A 54 6.65 -1.05 -2.59
N ILE A 55 5.72 -0.17 -2.98
CA ILE A 55 5.50 1.15 -2.37
C ILE A 55 4.53 1.04 -1.19
N GLY A 56 4.95 1.53 -0.01
CA GLY A 56 4.19 1.38 1.21
C GLY A 56 4.15 -0.07 1.65
N CYS A 57 5.31 -0.72 1.68
CA CYS A 57 5.45 -2.16 1.94
C CYS A 57 5.06 -2.57 3.35
N GLY A 58 4.96 -1.63 4.29
CA GLY A 58 4.57 -1.87 5.68
C GLY A 58 5.46 -2.89 6.39
N GLY A 59 4.84 -3.89 7.00
CA GLY A 59 5.52 -5.02 7.66
C GLY A 59 6.19 -6.01 6.70
N GLY A 60 6.14 -5.77 5.38
CA GLY A 60 6.90 -6.51 4.38
C GLY A 60 6.23 -7.74 3.80
N ASP A 61 4.98 -8.04 4.12
CA ASP A 61 4.29 -9.25 3.65
C ASP A 61 4.21 -9.33 2.12
N THR A 62 3.78 -8.25 1.44
CA THR A 62 3.75 -8.19 -0.03
C THR A 62 5.14 -8.35 -0.62
N THR A 63 6.13 -7.63 -0.09
CA THR A 63 7.53 -7.72 -0.51
C THR A 63 8.07 -9.16 -0.38
N PHE A 64 7.80 -9.82 0.76
CA PHE A 64 8.20 -11.20 0.99
C PHE A 64 7.52 -12.17 0.01
N ASN A 65 6.24 -12.02 -0.23
CA ASN A 65 5.54 -12.89 -1.18
C ASN A 65 6.03 -12.68 -2.61
N VAL A 66 6.37 -11.46 -3.00
CA VAL A 66 7.04 -11.18 -4.30
C VAL A 66 8.40 -11.87 -4.35
N SER A 67 9.21 -11.80 -3.29
CA SER A 67 10.54 -12.40 -3.28
C SER A 67 10.55 -13.90 -3.58
N LYS A 68 9.47 -14.61 -3.22
CA LYS A 68 9.30 -16.05 -3.54
C LYS A 68 9.07 -16.33 -5.02
N LEU A 69 8.64 -15.34 -5.79
CA LEU A 69 8.42 -15.46 -7.23
C LEU A 69 9.70 -15.18 -8.02
N LEU A 70 10.70 -14.59 -7.37
CA LEU A 70 11.90 -14.08 -8.02
C LEU A 70 13.06 -15.11 -7.94
N VAL A 71 13.69 -15.34 -9.07
CA VAL A 71 14.92 -16.12 -9.25
C VAL A 71 15.76 -15.42 -10.33
N ASP A 72 16.84 -15.99 -10.77
CA ASP A 72 17.61 -15.54 -11.95
C ASP A 72 18.06 -14.05 -11.92
N GLY A 73 18.39 -13.55 -10.71
CA GLY A 73 18.82 -12.17 -10.54
C GLY A 73 17.69 -11.16 -10.33
N GLY A 74 16.42 -11.60 -10.37
CA GLY A 74 15.29 -10.79 -9.96
C GLY A 74 15.38 -10.40 -8.48
N HIS A 75 14.88 -9.22 -8.14
CA HIS A 75 14.85 -8.76 -6.75
C HIS A 75 13.70 -7.80 -6.50
N VAL A 76 13.35 -7.65 -5.23
CA VAL A 76 12.31 -6.71 -4.78
C VAL A 76 12.86 -5.75 -3.73
N VAL A 77 12.47 -4.49 -3.84
CA VAL A 77 12.72 -3.45 -2.86
C VAL A 77 11.39 -3.03 -2.25
N GLY A 78 11.21 -3.27 -0.95
CA GLY A 78 10.09 -2.73 -0.19
C GLY A 78 10.45 -1.34 0.35
N ALA A 79 9.72 -0.32 -0.07
CA ALA A 79 9.91 1.07 0.32
C ALA A 79 8.77 1.51 1.24
N ASP A 80 9.10 2.08 2.39
CA ASP A 80 8.11 2.62 3.33
C ASP A 80 8.63 3.85 4.06
N ILE A 81 7.71 4.72 4.48
CA ILE A 81 7.98 5.94 5.24
C ILE A 81 8.12 5.67 6.74
N SER A 82 7.66 4.52 7.23
CA SER A 82 7.63 4.14 8.63
C SER A 82 8.85 3.33 9.04
N HIS A 83 9.65 3.85 9.94
CA HIS A 83 10.70 3.07 10.62
C HIS A 83 10.13 1.92 11.45
N THR A 84 9.00 2.15 12.11
CA THR A 84 8.34 1.17 12.96
C THR A 84 7.99 -0.09 12.17
N LEU A 85 7.33 0.08 11.03
CA LEU A 85 6.96 -1.02 10.15
C LEU A 85 8.19 -1.68 9.52
N LEU A 86 9.15 -0.90 9.04
CA LEU A 86 10.36 -1.45 8.42
C LEU A 86 11.27 -2.19 9.39
N ASN A 87 11.37 -1.75 10.64
CA ASN A 87 12.13 -2.48 11.65
C ASN A 87 11.50 -3.85 11.94
N HIS A 88 10.17 -3.90 12.01
CA HIS A 88 9.43 -5.15 12.11
C HIS A 88 9.68 -6.04 10.88
N ALA A 89 9.53 -5.51 9.67
CA ALA A 89 9.77 -6.23 8.42
C ALA A 89 11.19 -6.81 8.35
N LYS A 90 12.21 -6.01 8.67
CA LYS A 90 13.61 -6.46 8.69
C LYS A 90 13.88 -7.56 9.73
N SER A 91 13.21 -7.49 10.88
CA SER A 91 13.32 -8.53 11.90
C SER A 91 12.66 -9.83 11.45
N LYS A 92 11.44 -9.73 10.90
CA LYS A 92 10.62 -10.89 10.47
C LYS A 92 11.24 -11.61 9.26
N TYR A 93 11.81 -10.87 8.32
CA TYR A 93 12.29 -11.37 7.03
C TYR A 93 13.80 -11.22 6.86
N SER A 94 14.56 -11.46 7.91
CA SER A 94 16.03 -11.43 7.87
C SER A 94 16.60 -12.48 6.89
N ASN A 95 17.70 -12.14 6.21
CA ASN A 95 18.49 -13.06 5.38
C ASN A 95 17.81 -13.60 4.09
N ILE A 96 16.90 -12.87 3.48
CA ILE A 96 16.34 -13.23 2.18
C ILE A 96 17.07 -12.45 1.09
N GLY A 97 17.91 -13.12 0.31
CA GLY A 97 18.84 -12.48 -0.64
C GLY A 97 18.17 -11.66 -1.77
N ALA A 98 16.99 -12.08 -2.21
CA ALA A 98 16.24 -11.39 -3.28
C ALA A 98 15.43 -10.16 -2.80
N MET A 99 15.51 -9.78 -1.52
CA MET A 99 14.68 -8.77 -0.91
C MET A 99 15.49 -7.73 -0.14
N LYS A 100 15.09 -6.47 -0.26
CA LYS A 100 15.64 -5.36 0.54
C LYS A 100 14.53 -4.46 1.04
N PHE A 101 14.74 -3.84 2.22
CA PHE A 101 13.84 -2.82 2.77
C PHE A 101 14.53 -1.46 2.81
N MET A 102 13.83 -0.45 2.30
CA MET A 102 14.29 0.93 2.15
C MET A 102 13.39 1.88 2.93
N HIS A 103 13.96 2.66 3.83
CA HIS A 103 13.24 3.75 4.49
C HIS A 103 13.32 5.00 3.62
N CYS A 104 12.19 5.42 3.07
CA CYS A 104 12.11 6.62 2.26
C CYS A 104 10.67 7.14 2.12
N ASP A 105 10.55 8.40 1.76
CA ASP A 105 9.32 8.96 1.25
C ASP A 105 9.29 8.80 -0.28
N ALA A 106 8.49 7.86 -0.77
CA ALA A 106 8.42 7.55 -2.20
C ALA A 106 7.91 8.74 -3.05
N GLN A 107 7.31 9.75 -2.43
CA GLN A 107 6.88 10.96 -3.12
C GLN A 107 8.04 11.75 -3.71
N ASN A 108 9.22 11.71 -3.07
CA ASN A 108 10.37 12.50 -3.48
C ASN A 108 11.71 11.76 -3.49
N TYR A 109 11.73 10.49 -3.10
CA TYR A 109 12.96 9.71 -3.12
C TYR A 109 13.48 9.58 -4.55
N PRO A 110 14.77 9.85 -4.82
CA PRO A 110 15.36 9.77 -6.15
C PRO A 110 15.64 8.31 -6.50
N PHE A 111 14.60 7.57 -6.88
CA PHE A 111 14.78 6.23 -7.41
C PHE A 111 15.61 6.26 -8.67
N ASP A 112 16.36 5.20 -8.93
CA ASP A 112 17.09 5.03 -10.19
C ASP A 112 16.13 5.09 -11.37
N GLU A 113 16.44 5.93 -12.36
CA GLU A 113 15.60 6.10 -13.55
C GLU A 113 15.55 4.83 -14.40
N ASN A 114 14.37 4.50 -14.91
CA ASN A 114 14.15 3.36 -15.78
C ASN A 114 14.70 2.04 -15.23
N TYR A 115 14.55 1.80 -13.93
CA TYR A 115 15.18 0.68 -13.26
C TYR A 115 14.23 -0.50 -12.98
N PHE A 116 13.00 -0.23 -12.55
CA PHE A 116 12.07 -1.27 -12.14
C PHE A 116 11.18 -1.77 -13.29
N ASP A 117 11.05 -3.09 -13.41
CA ASP A 117 10.11 -3.74 -14.33
C ASP A 117 8.68 -3.59 -13.85
N LYS A 118 8.49 -3.69 -12.54
CA LYS A 118 7.21 -3.62 -11.87
C LYS A 118 7.27 -2.72 -10.65
N VAL A 119 6.27 -1.87 -10.52
CA VAL A 119 5.97 -1.20 -9.27
C VAL A 119 4.62 -1.70 -8.78
N ILE A 120 4.55 -2.07 -7.52
CA ILE A 120 3.32 -2.51 -6.88
C ILE A 120 3.04 -1.68 -5.63
N SER A 121 1.78 -1.64 -5.20
CA SER A 121 1.39 -1.12 -3.89
C SER A 121 0.08 -1.72 -3.43
N ARG A 122 0.06 -2.24 -2.21
CA ARG A 122 -1.15 -2.69 -1.54
C ARG A 122 -1.53 -1.65 -0.49
N PHE A 123 -2.45 -0.75 -0.83
CA PHE A 123 -2.98 0.33 0.04
C PHE A 123 -1.97 1.41 0.49
N GLY A 124 -0.74 1.44 -0.07
CA GLY A 124 0.27 2.44 0.34
C GLY A 124 0.12 3.78 -0.36
N VAL A 125 -0.24 3.78 -1.65
CA VAL A 125 -0.25 5.00 -2.48
C VAL A 125 -1.33 6.04 -2.11
N MET A 126 -2.30 5.67 -1.29
CA MET A 126 -3.38 6.56 -0.84
C MET A 126 -2.91 7.62 0.17
N PHE A 127 -1.70 7.50 0.67
CA PHE A 127 -1.18 8.33 1.76
C PHE A 127 -0.18 9.40 1.30
N PHE A 128 -0.06 9.63 0.01
CA PHE A 128 0.77 10.72 -0.50
C PHE A 128 0.13 12.08 -0.24
N GLU A 129 0.90 13.02 0.31
CA GLU A 129 0.49 14.42 0.47
C GLU A 129 0.25 15.09 -0.90
N ASN A 130 1.14 14.80 -1.85
CA ASN A 130 1.01 15.25 -3.22
C ASN A 130 1.10 14.07 -4.20
N PRO A 131 -0.04 13.45 -4.54
CA PRO A 131 -0.05 12.28 -5.41
C PRO A 131 0.46 12.57 -6.82
N TYR A 132 0.24 13.77 -7.37
CA TYR A 132 0.76 14.14 -8.69
C TYR A 132 2.29 14.06 -8.74
N LYS A 133 2.94 14.60 -7.71
CA LYS A 133 4.39 14.53 -7.54
C LYS A 133 4.87 13.09 -7.36
N ALA A 134 4.19 12.35 -6.47
CA ALA A 134 4.54 10.98 -6.14
C ALA A 134 4.48 10.07 -7.38
N PHE A 135 3.38 10.08 -8.11
CA PHE A 135 3.24 9.24 -9.30
C PHE A 135 4.15 9.64 -10.45
N LYS A 136 4.49 10.93 -10.58
CA LYS A 136 5.50 11.37 -11.54
C LYS A 136 6.89 10.83 -11.18
N ASN A 137 7.26 10.86 -9.90
CA ASN A 137 8.50 10.29 -9.40
C ASN A 137 8.56 8.77 -9.62
N ILE A 138 7.49 8.07 -9.25
CA ILE A 138 7.35 6.62 -9.46
C ILE A 138 7.47 6.27 -10.95
N LEU A 139 6.80 7.01 -11.83
CA LEU A 139 6.88 6.76 -13.28
C LEU A 139 8.32 6.86 -13.80
N GLY A 140 9.10 7.82 -13.32
CA GLY A 140 10.51 7.97 -13.69
C GLY A 140 11.37 6.75 -13.34
N SER A 141 11.00 6.00 -12.32
CA SER A 141 11.70 4.78 -11.90
C SER A 141 11.36 3.53 -12.74
N ILE A 142 10.24 3.57 -13.46
CA ILE A 142 9.74 2.43 -14.24
C ILE A 142 10.45 2.39 -15.59
N GLN A 143 11.03 1.25 -15.93
CA GLN A 143 11.66 1.08 -17.23
C GLN A 143 10.65 1.06 -18.40
N PRO A 144 11.08 1.29 -19.65
CA PRO A 144 10.22 1.16 -20.81
C PRO A 144 9.52 -0.21 -20.84
N ASN A 145 8.19 -0.21 -21.00
CA ASN A 145 7.32 -1.39 -20.93
C ASN A 145 7.10 -1.98 -19.51
N GLY A 146 7.65 -1.37 -18.48
CA GLY A 146 7.31 -1.69 -17.11
C GLY A 146 5.88 -1.25 -16.75
N SER A 147 5.42 -1.60 -15.58
CA SER A 147 4.05 -1.27 -15.13
C SER A 147 3.97 -0.94 -13.66
N LEU A 148 2.99 -0.07 -13.33
CA LEU A 148 2.53 0.17 -11.98
C LEU A 148 1.18 -0.56 -11.77
N ASN A 149 1.07 -1.30 -10.68
CA ASN A 149 -0.17 -1.95 -10.27
C ASN A 149 -0.40 -1.68 -8.78
N PHE A 150 -1.58 -1.23 -8.42
CA PHE A 150 -1.89 -0.99 -7.02
C PHE A 150 -3.37 -1.28 -6.69
N VAL A 151 -3.62 -1.48 -5.41
CA VAL A 151 -4.96 -1.63 -4.84
C VAL A 151 -5.21 -0.47 -3.88
N CYS A 152 -6.38 0.14 -3.99
CA CYS A 152 -6.90 1.14 -3.07
C CYS A 152 -8.37 0.87 -2.74
N TRP A 153 -8.85 1.47 -1.63
CA TRP A 153 -10.25 1.33 -1.25
C TRP A 153 -11.16 2.14 -2.19
N THR A 154 -12.32 1.58 -2.49
CA THR A 154 -13.44 2.30 -3.09
C THR A 154 -14.11 3.20 -2.06
N ASN A 155 -15.24 3.82 -2.41
CA ASN A 155 -16.01 4.65 -1.48
C ASN A 155 -16.37 3.86 -0.20
N LEU A 156 -16.28 4.51 0.96
CA LEU A 156 -16.53 3.90 2.25
C LEU A 156 -17.86 3.12 2.29
N LYS A 157 -18.91 3.66 1.69
CA LYS A 157 -20.24 3.03 1.64
C LYS A 157 -20.30 1.72 0.84
N GLU A 158 -19.29 1.44 0.04
CA GLU A 158 -19.19 0.22 -0.75
C GLU A 158 -18.33 -0.86 -0.05
N ASN A 159 -17.82 -0.56 1.14
CA ASN A 159 -17.03 -1.47 1.96
C ASN A 159 -17.86 -1.90 3.18
N GLU A 160 -18.73 -2.89 2.99
CA GLU A 160 -19.68 -3.38 4.01
C GLU A 160 -19.01 -3.72 5.33
N PHE A 161 -17.84 -4.38 5.29
CA PHE A 161 -17.10 -4.75 6.50
C PHE A 161 -16.68 -3.55 7.36
N LEU A 162 -16.57 -2.35 6.77
CA LEU A 162 -16.28 -1.11 7.49
C LEU A 162 -17.57 -0.40 7.95
N THR A 163 -18.66 -0.57 7.21
CA THR A 163 -19.89 0.19 7.44
C THR A 163 -20.86 -0.51 8.38
N GLU A 164 -20.96 -1.84 8.34
CA GLU A 164 -21.88 -2.61 9.21
C GLU A 164 -21.60 -2.39 10.71
N GLY A 165 -20.32 -2.40 11.12
CA GLY A 165 -19.93 -2.10 12.49
C GLY A 165 -20.11 -0.61 12.85
N MET A 166 -19.92 0.29 11.91
CA MET A 166 -20.03 1.73 12.13
C MET A 166 -21.45 2.22 12.36
N ASP A 167 -22.45 1.59 11.76
CA ASP A 167 -23.86 1.89 12.01
C ASP A 167 -24.26 1.63 13.47
N VAL A 168 -23.67 0.60 14.08
CA VAL A 168 -23.85 0.33 15.51
C VAL A 168 -23.11 1.36 16.37
N ILE A 169 -21.85 1.63 16.04
CA ILE A 169 -21.00 2.58 16.77
C ILE A 169 -21.61 3.98 16.76
N THR A 170 -22.11 4.46 15.62
CA THR A 170 -22.72 5.79 15.50
C THR A 170 -23.97 5.94 16.37
N LYS A 171 -24.77 4.88 16.53
CA LYS A 171 -25.94 4.90 17.42
C LYS A 171 -25.58 5.14 18.89
N TYR A 172 -24.45 4.59 19.35
CA TYR A 172 -24.08 4.60 20.76
C TYR A 172 -23.02 5.65 21.13
N THR A 173 -22.24 6.13 20.17
CA THR A 173 -21.08 6.99 20.45
C THR A 173 -21.17 8.40 19.89
N GLN A 174 -22.21 8.73 19.13
CA GLN A 174 -22.36 9.99 18.38
C GLN A 174 -21.17 10.28 17.41
N LYS A 175 -20.29 9.31 17.18
CA LYS A 175 -19.21 9.44 16.20
C LYS A 175 -19.82 9.44 14.80
N VAL A 176 -19.48 10.44 14.01
CA VAL A 176 -19.88 10.53 12.60
C VAL A 176 -18.85 9.80 11.75
N LEU A 177 -19.30 9.09 10.72
CA LEU A 177 -18.42 8.51 9.72
C LEU A 177 -17.46 9.58 9.16
N PRO A 178 -16.17 9.26 9.00
CA PRO A 178 -15.22 10.20 8.42
C PRO A 178 -15.67 10.64 7.03
N LYS A 179 -15.53 11.92 6.74
CA LYS A 179 -15.77 12.42 5.37
C LYS A 179 -14.74 11.79 4.44
N VAL A 180 -15.22 11.29 3.31
CA VAL A 180 -14.33 10.89 2.22
C VAL A 180 -13.77 12.15 1.59
N THR A 181 -12.46 12.33 1.66
CA THR A 181 -11.73 13.47 1.09
C THR A 181 -10.62 12.97 0.17
N LYS A 182 -9.99 13.88 -0.55
CA LYS A 182 -8.78 13.61 -1.35
C LYS A 182 -7.49 13.77 -0.51
N ASP A 183 -7.62 14.13 0.77
CA ASP A 183 -6.48 14.21 1.69
C ASP A 183 -5.89 12.83 1.95
N PRO A 184 -4.60 12.73 2.29
CA PRO A 184 -3.94 11.46 2.56
C PRO A 184 -4.70 10.59 3.56
N GLY A 185 -5.10 9.41 3.12
CA GLY A 185 -5.89 8.50 3.95
C GLY A 185 -6.48 7.33 3.18
N PRO A 186 -7.16 6.40 3.87
CA PRO A 186 -7.65 5.16 3.26
C PRO A 186 -8.56 5.37 2.05
N PHE A 187 -9.32 6.47 2.01
CA PHE A 187 -10.29 6.75 0.96
C PHE A 187 -9.89 7.87 0.01
N ALA A 188 -8.63 8.35 0.07
CA ALA A 188 -8.14 9.41 -0.81
C ALA A 188 -8.30 9.07 -2.31
N PHE A 189 -8.23 7.78 -2.65
CA PHE A 189 -8.34 7.26 -4.01
C PHE A 189 -9.65 6.52 -4.29
N SER A 190 -10.68 6.79 -3.52
CA SER A 190 -12.01 6.19 -3.71
C SER A 190 -12.75 6.67 -4.96
N ASP A 191 -12.35 7.81 -5.52
CA ASP A 191 -12.90 8.39 -6.75
C ASP A 191 -12.05 7.96 -7.95
N ARG A 192 -12.64 7.13 -8.82
CA ARG A 192 -11.99 6.59 -10.02
C ARG A 192 -11.55 7.70 -11.00
N GLU A 193 -12.34 8.77 -11.14
CA GLU A 193 -12.02 9.87 -12.06
C GLU A 193 -10.80 10.62 -11.54
N TYR A 194 -10.73 10.86 -10.24
CA TYR A 194 -9.58 11.49 -9.60
C TYR A 194 -8.31 10.63 -9.75
N VAL A 195 -8.39 9.34 -9.53
CA VAL A 195 -7.24 8.44 -9.73
C VAL A 195 -6.76 8.50 -11.18
N ASN A 196 -7.68 8.47 -12.14
CA ASN A 196 -7.34 8.56 -13.56
C ASN A 196 -6.67 9.91 -13.89
N GLU A 197 -7.18 11.02 -13.37
CA GLU A 197 -6.61 12.36 -13.52
C GLU A 197 -5.16 12.41 -12.99
N VAL A 198 -4.93 11.93 -11.78
CA VAL A 198 -3.60 11.89 -11.16
C VAL A 198 -2.62 11.09 -12.01
N LEU A 199 -3.01 9.90 -12.47
CA LEU A 199 -2.15 9.03 -13.27
C LEU A 199 -1.85 9.64 -14.66
N GLN A 200 -2.86 10.21 -15.32
CA GLN A 200 -2.68 10.89 -16.61
C GLN A 200 -1.75 12.10 -16.48
N SER A 201 -1.93 12.91 -15.45
CA SER A 201 -1.09 14.09 -15.17
C SER A 201 0.35 13.71 -14.88
N ALA A 202 0.59 12.56 -14.27
CA ALA A 202 1.93 12.01 -14.04
C ALA A 202 2.60 11.49 -15.32
N GLY A 203 1.81 11.22 -16.39
CA GLY A 203 2.29 10.74 -17.68
C GLY A 203 2.06 9.26 -17.94
N PHE A 204 1.33 8.55 -17.07
CA PHE A 204 0.97 7.15 -17.31
C PHE A 204 0.07 7.01 -18.54
N LYS A 205 0.28 5.94 -19.30
CA LYS A 205 -0.50 5.59 -20.49
C LYS A 205 -1.13 4.21 -20.27
N LYS A 206 -2.23 3.93 -20.98
CA LYS A 206 -2.97 2.67 -20.90
C LYS A 206 -3.44 2.36 -19.47
N ILE A 207 -4.05 3.36 -18.83
CA ILE A 207 -4.59 3.26 -17.49
C ILE A 207 -5.85 2.38 -17.52
N ASN A 208 -5.86 1.34 -16.67
CA ASN A 208 -7.02 0.51 -16.45
C ASN A 208 -7.36 0.52 -14.95
N ILE A 209 -8.59 0.90 -14.60
CA ILE A 209 -9.07 0.97 -13.23
C ILE A 209 -10.33 0.12 -13.14
N ASP A 210 -10.22 -1.02 -12.49
CA ASP A 210 -11.32 -1.96 -12.30
C ASP A 210 -11.77 -1.97 -10.84
N LYS A 211 -13.07 -2.05 -10.63
CA LYS A 211 -13.63 -2.35 -9.32
C LYS A 211 -13.59 -3.85 -9.09
N VAL A 212 -12.98 -4.27 -8.00
CA VAL A 212 -12.88 -5.67 -7.58
C VAL A 212 -13.74 -5.86 -6.35
N TYR A 213 -14.62 -6.85 -6.39
CA TYR A 213 -15.41 -7.29 -5.25
C TYR A 213 -14.79 -8.55 -4.67
N THR A 214 -14.57 -8.54 -3.37
CA THR A 214 -14.05 -9.71 -2.65
C THR A 214 -14.67 -9.78 -1.27
N SER A 215 -14.81 -10.98 -0.73
CA SER A 215 -15.17 -11.14 0.67
C SER A 215 -13.92 -11.04 1.53
N ILE A 216 -14.05 -10.32 2.63
CA ILE A 216 -13.05 -10.30 3.69
C ILE A 216 -13.57 -11.23 4.77
N SER A 217 -12.92 -12.37 4.97
CA SER A 217 -13.24 -13.30 6.04
C SER A 217 -12.19 -13.19 7.14
N THR A 218 -12.63 -13.35 8.36
CA THR A 218 -11.76 -13.40 9.53
C THR A 218 -12.07 -14.66 10.33
N LYS A 219 -11.06 -15.19 11.01
CA LYS A 219 -11.21 -16.22 12.04
C LYS A 219 -11.30 -15.61 13.44
N ASP A 220 -11.13 -14.29 13.52
CA ASP A 220 -11.15 -13.56 14.77
C ASP A 220 -12.57 -13.49 15.36
N THR A 221 -12.65 -13.32 16.68
CA THR A 221 -13.93 -13.04 17.34
C THR A 221 -14.36 -11.60 17.07
N ALA A 222 -15.62 -11.28 17.31
CA ALA A 222 -16.13 -9.91 17.15
C ALA A 222 -15.37 -8.88 18.02
N GLU A 223 -14.88 -9.29 19.20
CA GLU A 223 -14.06 -8.45 20.08
C GLU A 223 -12.69 -8.18 19.47
N GLN A 224 -12.04 -9.20 18.90
CA GLN A 224 -10.76 -9.06 18.21
C GLN A 224 -10.90 -8.19 16.95
N ASP A 225 -12.00 -8.36 16.21
CA ASP A 225 -12.31 -7.52 15.06
C ASP A 225 -12.49 -6.06 15.44
N ALA A 226 -13.18 -5.78 16.54
CA ALA A 226 -13.37 -4.42 17.03
C ALA A 226 -12.03 -3.77 17.43
N GLU A 227 -11.10 -4.50 18.04
CA GLU A 227 -9.76 -3.98 18.38
C GLU A 227 -8.94 -3.61 17.16
N ILE A 228 -9.10 -4.34 16.05
CA ILE A 228 -8.36 -4.09 14.80
C ILE A 228 -8.91 -2.87 14.06
N LEU A 229 -10.23 -2.65 14.13
CA LEU A 229 -10.91 -1.56 13.43
C LEU A 229 -10.91 -0.23 14.20
N MET A 230 -10.65 -0.23 15.51
CA MET A 230 -10.55 0.95 16.37
C MET A 230 -9.11 1.48 16.46
#